data_e1cedfbb0eadace4dc385f933f748fd8
#
_entry.id   e1cedfbb0eadace4dc385f933f748fd8
#
_cell.length_a   1.000
_cell.length_b   1.000
_cell.length_c   1.000
_cell.angle_alpha   90.00
_cell.angle_beta   90.00
_cell.angle_gamma   90.00
#
_symmetry.space_group_name_H-M   'P 1'
#
loop_
_entity.id
_entity.type
_entity.pdbx_description
1 polymer ?
#
loop_
_entity_poly.entity_id
_entity_poly.type
_entity_poly.pdbx_seq_one_letter_code
_entity_poly.pdbx_strand_id
1 'polypeptide(L)'
;AIEAGADYIGFVFAPSKRQVTLEQARELATGIPKGVQKVGVFVSPQREEVEQACQVVGLDLIQVHGPMDETILQDLPQQTIRAVQVGKDTALPGTSADYLLFDAPVAGSGQTFDWQKLETQNFTKPFFIAGGLTEDNVADAIRFFHPYAVDVSSGVETNGIKDQEKIKRFIERVKHGI
;
A
#
# COMPACT_ATOMS: atom_id res chain seq x y z
N ALA A 1 -13.87 -6.22 1.01
CA ALA A 1 -12.64 -6.11 1.81
C ALA A 1 -12.98 -5.81 3.29
N ILE A 2 -13.76 -4.78 3.57
CA ILE A 2 -14.13 -4.38 4.94
C ILE A 2 -14.82 -5.54 5.69
N GLU A 3 -15.83 -6.17 5.10
CA GLU A 3 -16.52 -7.33 5.67
C GLU A 3 -15.60 -8.53 5.91
N ALA A 4 -14.56 -8.66 5.10
CA ALA A 4 -13.52 -9.68 5.29
C ALA A 4 -12.49 -9.32 6.38
N GLY A 5 -12.53 -8.08 6.88
CA GLY A 5 -11.67 -7.61 7.97
C GLY A 5 -10.39 -6.89 7.53
N ALA A 6 -10.41 -6.19 6.38
CA ALA A 6 -9.32 -5.30 5.99
C ALA A 6 -9.18 -4.15 6.99
N ASP A 7 -7.96 -3.82 7.37
CA ASP A 7 -7.66 -2.72 8.30
C ASP A 7 -7.45 -1.39 7.55
N TYR A 8 -7.09 -1.48 6.26
CA TYR A 8 -6.83 -0.33 5.38
C TYR A 8 -7.56 -0.49 4.05
N ILE A 9 -8.07 0.61 3.50
CA ILE A 9 -8.62 0.69 2.14
C ILE A 9 -7.88 1.78 1.37
N GLY A 10 -7.24 1.39 0.25
CA GLY A 10 -6.49 2.30 -0.62
C GLY A 10 -7.34 2.89 -1.74
N PHE A 11 -7.28 4.21 -1.91
CA PHE A 11 -7.83 4.96 -3.03
C PHE A 11 -6.69 5.43 -3.93
N VAL A 12 -6.64 4.96 -5.17
CA VAL A 12 -5.56 5.28 -6.11
C VAL A 12 -5.93 6.54 -6.87
N PHE A 13 -5.19 7.63 -6.65
CA PHE A 13 -5.36 8.89 -7.37
C PHE A 13 -4.39 9.04 -8.56
N ALA A 14 -3.38 8.18 -8.64
CA ALA A 14 -2.46 8.17 -9.76
C ALA A 14 -3.07 7.54 -11.02
N PRO A 15 -2.63 7.96 -12.23
CA PRO A 15 -3.08 7.38 -13.51
C PRO A 15 -2.87 5.87 -13.54
N SER A 16 -3.96 5.12 -13.57
CA SER A 16 -3.96 3.66 -13.67
C SER A 16 -5.37 3.15 -13.98
N LYS A 17 -5.51 1.87 -14.30
CA LYS A 17 -6.84 1.22 -14.43
C LYS A 17 -7.64 1.20 -13.12
N ARG A 18 -7.02 1.52 -11.98
CA ARG A 18 -7.63 1.57 -10.64
C ARG A 18 -7.85 2.99 -10.14
N GLN A 19 -7.55 3.99 -10.96
CA GLN A 19 -7.71 5.39 -10.58
C GLN A 19 -9.17 5.69 -10.25
N VAL A 20 -9.37 6.43 -9.16
CA VAL A 20 -10.64 7.01 -8.79
C VAL A 20 -10.55 8.54 -8.76
N THR A 21 -11.66 9.21 -9.03
CA THR A 21 -11.75 10.66 -8.83
C THR A 21 -11.95 10.97 -7.34
N LEU A 22 -11.71 12.21 -6.95
CA LEU A 22 -11.98 12.67 -5.57
C LEU A 22 -13.45 12.46 -5.18
N GLU A 23 -14.37 12.70 -6.11
CA GLU A 23 -15.80 12.48 -5.93
C GLU A 23 -16.11 11.02 -5.64
N GLN A 24 -15.63 10.12 -6.49
CA GLN A 24 -15.82 8.68 -6.32
C GLN A 24 -15.22 8.20 -4.99
N ALA A 25 -14.02 8.65 -4.66
CA ALA A 25 -13.37 8.30 -3.40
C ALA A 25 -14.16 8.79 -2.19
N ARG A 26 -14.70 10.02 -2.24
CA ARG A 26 -15.55 10.58 -1.19
C ARG A 26 -16.82 9.76 -0.98
N GLU A 27 -17.52 9.39 -2.05
CA GLU A 27 -18.72 8.56 -1.98
C GLU A 27 -18.42 7.19 -1.35
N LEU A 28 -17.36 6.53 -1.83
CA LEU A 28 -16.92 5.23 -1.30
C LEU A 28 -16.48 5.34 0.18
N ALA A 29 -15.80 6.42 0.55
CA ALA A 29 -15.32 6.65 1.91
C ALA A 29 -16.45 6.79 2.93
N THR A 30 -17.64 7.25 2.51
CA THR A 30 -18.79 7.44 3.41
C THR A 30 -19.26 6.12 4.05
N GLY A 31 -19.07 4.98 3.35
CA GLY A 31 -19.44 3.65 3.85
C GLY A 31 -18.37 2.95 4.68
N ILE A 32 -17.20 3.57 4.87
CA ILE A 32 -16.07 2.96 5.59
C ILE A 32 -16.24 3.20 7.11
N PRO A 33 -16.29 2.15 7.94
CA PRO A 33 -16.43 2.29 9.38
C PRO A 33 -15.15 2.89 10.00
N LYS A 34 -15.30 3.55 11.16
CA LYS A 34 -14.19 4.25 11.87
C LYS A 34 -12.98 3.36 12.22
N GLY A 35 -13.14 2.05 12.27
CA GLY A 35 -12.06 1.10 12.56
C GLY A 35 -11.20 0.75 11.35
N VAL A 36 -11.58 1.19 10.14
CA VAL A 36 -10.83 0.95 8.90
C VAL A 36 -10.25 2.27 8.40
N GLN A 37 -8.95 2.28 8.14
CA GLN A 37 -8.24 3.49 7.74
C GLN A 37 -8.25 3.67 6.23
N LYS A 38 -8.41 4.91 5.78
CA LYS A 38 -8.45 5.31 4.37
C LYS A 38 -7.08 5.81 3.94
N VAL A 39 -6.48 5.15 2.96
CA VAL A 39 -5.16 5.49 2.42
C VAL A 39 -5.30 6.12 1.04
N GLY A 40 -4.81 7.34 0.87
CA GLY A 40 -4.66 7.95 -0.46
C GLY A 40 -3.35 7.52 -1.10
N VAL A 41 -3.40 6.96 -2.31
CA VAL A 41 -2.22 6.47 -3.03
C VAL A 41 -1.91 7.40 -4.21
N PHE A 42 -0.72 7.96 -4.21
CA PHE A 42 -0.24 8.96 -5.17
C PHE A 42 1.08 8.52 -5.82
N VAL A 43 1.34 9.05 -7.01
CA VAL A 43 2.63 8.91 -7.71
C VAL A 43 3.13 10.30 -8.06
N SER A 44 4.28 10.69 -7.51
CA SER A 44 4.92 12.00 -7.76
C SER A 44 3.95 13.19 -7.66
N PRO A 45 3.13 13.30 -6.58
CA PRO A 45 2.12 14.35 -6.48
C PRO A 45 2.72 15.72 -6.19
N GLN A 46 1.92 16.77 -6.43
CA GLN A 46 2.14 18.07 -5.80
C GLN A 46 1.46 18.11 -4.43
N ARG A 47 1.92 18.99 -3.55
CA ARG A 47 1.37 19.11 -2.18
C ARG A 47 -0.12 19.43 -2.18
N GLU A 48 -0.53 20.33 -3.05
CA GLU A 48 -1.91 20.77 -3.20
C GLU A 48 -2.86 19.61 -3.57
N GLU A 49 -2.40 18.66 -4.39
CA GLU A 49 -3.18 17.47 -4.74
C GLU A 49 -3.43 16.59 -3.53
N VAL A 50 -2.41 16.39 -2.71
CA VAL A 50 -2.50 15.61 -1.46
C VAL A 50 -3.45 16.28 -0.48
N GLU A 51 -3.28 17.58 -0.22
CA GLU A 51 -4.10 18.36 0.70
C GLU A 51 -5.58 18.38 0.27
N GLN A 52 -5.84 18.56 -1.03
CA GLN A 52 -7.19 18.53 -1.58
C GLN A 52 -7.84 17.15 -1.37
N ALA A 53 -7.13 16.07 -1.64
CA ALA A 53 -7.65 14.73 -1.42
C ALA A 53 -7.94 14.46 0.07
N CYS A 54 -7.08 14.91 0.97
CA CYS A 54 -7.31 14.82 2.41
C CYS A 54 -8.60 15.54 2.83
N GLN A 55 -8.82 16.75 2.34
CA GLN A 55 -10.00 17.55 2.67
C GLN A 55 -11.30 16.94 2.12
N VAL A 56 -11.27 16.48 0.85
CA VAL A 56 -12.47 15.99 0.16
C VAL A 56 -12.87 14.59 0.63
N VAL A 57 -11.89 13.71 0.84
CA VAL A 57 -12.14 12.28 1.12
C VAL A 57 -12.07 11.96 2.62
N GLY A 58 -11.36 12.78 3.39
CA GLY A 58 -11.07 12.51 4.80
C GLY A 58 -10.11 11.35 4.98
N LEU A 59 -8.97 11.41 4.28
CA LEU A 59 -7.93 10.38 4.32
C LEU A 59 -7.25 10.33 5.70
N ASP A 60 -6.88 9.12 6.13
CA ASP A 60 -6.17 8.88 7.38
C ASP A 60 -4.66 8.73 7.15
N LEU A 61 -4.26 8.13 6.00
CA LEU A 61 -2.86 7.98 5.59
C LEU A 61 -2.64 8.43 4.16
N ILE A 62 -1.41 8.86 3.88
CA ILE A 62 -0.95 9.27 2.56
C ILE A 62 0.21 8.37 2.13
N GLN A 63 0.05 7.66 1.03
CA GLN A 63 1.06 6.77 0.45
C GLN A 63 1.58 7.37 -0.85
N VAL A 64 2.88 7.60 -0.94
CA VAL A 64 3.50 8.21 -2.13
C VAL A 64 4.54 7.32 -2.76
N HIS A 65 4.37 7.10 -4.05
CA HIS A 65 5.29 6.40 -4.96
C HIS A 65 6.03 7.39 -5.86
N GLY A 66 7.11 6.93 -6.47
CA GLY A 66 7.86 7.68 -7.48
C GLY A 66 8.74 8.80 -6.91
N PRO A 67 9.47 9.51 -7.79
CA PRO A 67 10.27 10.67 -7.41
C PRO A 67 9.38 11.80 -6.91
N MET A 68 9.78 12.44 -5.83
CA MET A 68 9.05 13.56 -5.25
C MET A 68 9.99 14.44 -4.41
N ASP A 69 9.54 15.64 -4.11
CA ASP A 69 10.12 16.45 -3.03
C ASP A 69 9.65 15.86 -1.69
N GLU A 70 10.57 15.35 -0.88
CA GLU A 70 10.26 14.73 0.41
C GLU A 70 9.61 15.71 1.41
N THR A 71 9.70 17.02 1.17
CA THR A 71 9.02 18.03 1.98
C THR A 71 7.49 17.95 1.88
N ILE A 72 6.95 17.31 0.83
CA ILE A 72 5.51 17.07 0.67
C ILE A 72 4.93 16.27 1.85
N LEU A 73 5.74 15.36 2.42
CA LEU A 73 5.31 14.53 3.56
C LEU A 73 5.47 15.22 4.92
N GLN A 74 6.13 16.38 4.96
CA GLN A 74 6.34 17.11 6.21
C GLN A 74 5.08 17.90 6.58
N ASP A 75 4.82 18.00 7.87
CA ASP A 75 3.74 18.83 8.44
C ASP A 75 2.32 18.47 7.95
N LEU A 76 2.14 17.25 7.44
CA LEU A 76 0.81 16.68 7.17
C LEU A 76 0.22 16.17 8.48
N PRO A 77 -1.07 16.43 8.77
CA PRO A 77 -1.75 15.85 9.94
C PRO A 77 -2.00 14.34 9.81
N GLN A 78 -1.95 13.80 8.59
CA GLN A 78 -2.10 12.37 8.30
C GLN A 78 -0.77 11.64 8.49
N GLN A 79 -0.82 10.36 8.86
CA GLN A 79 0.34 9.50 8.80
C GLN A 79 0.77 9.27 7.35
N THR A 80 2.06 9.09 7.14
CA THR A 80 2.65 9.05 5.81
C THR A 80 3.39 7.75 5.54
N ILE A 81 3.25 7.23 4.32
CA ILE A 81 3.90 6.02 3.84
C ILE A 81 4.73 6.36 2.60
N ARG A 82 6.04 6.16 2.67
CA ARG A 82 6.93 6.30 1.52
C ARG A 82 7.12 4.95 0.83
N ALA A 83 6.62 4.82 -0.39
CA ALA A 83 6.80 3.61 -1.17
C ALA A 83 8.17 3.60 -1.87
N VAL A 84 8.85 2.46 -1.79
CA VAL A 84 10.15 2.18 -2.36
C VAL A 84 10.03 1.00 -3.30
N GLN A 85 10.38 1.18 -4.56
CA GLN A 85 10.48 0.05 -5.49
C GLN A 85 11.77 -0.72 -5.23
N VAL A 86 11.62 -2.01 -4.96
CA VAL A 86 12.78 -2.86 -4.72
C VAL A 86 13.37 -3.33 -6.04
N GLY A 87 14.61 -2.96 -6.30
CA GLY A 87 15.37 -3.29 -7.50
C GLY A 87 16.82 -3.62 -7.19
N LYS A 88 17.66 -3.73 -8.25
CA LYS A 88 19.08 -4.09 -8.11
C LYS A 88 19.88 -3.12 -7.24
N ASP A 89 19.45 -1.85 -7.16
CA ASP A 89 20.16 -0.77 -6.48
C ASP A 89 19.21 0.01 -5.57
N THR A 90 18.48 -0.71 -4.72
CA THR A 90 17.52 -0.07 -3.81
C THR A 90 18.25 0.61 -2.66
N ALA A 91 18.51 1.90 -2.79
CA ALA A 91 18.87 2.73 -1.66
C ALA A 91 17.59 3.16 -0.94
N LEU A 92 17.55 3.05 0.39
CA LEU A 92 16.44 3.60 1.17
C LEU A 92 16.47 5.13 1.06
N PRO A 93 15.37 5.77 0.72
CA PRO A 93 15.29 7.22 0.71
C PRO A 93 15.47 7.76 2.13
N GLY A 94 16.18 8.87 2.26
CA GLY A 94 16.14 9.69 3.47
C GLY A 94 14.77 10.37 3.55
N THR A 95 13.82 9.73 4.21
CA THR A 95 12.43 10.21 4.26
C THR A 95 11.97 10.51 5.68
N SER A 96 11.13 11.55 5.83
CA SER A 96 10.42 11.89 7.06
C SER A 96 9.15 11.05 7.27
N ALA A 97 8.75 10.23 6.30
CA ALA A 97 7.54 9.41 6.40
C ALA A 97 7.53 8.51 7.65
N ASP A 98 6.33 8.29 8.19
CA ASP A 98 6.14 7.44 9.38
C ASP A 98 6.40 5.98 9.07
N TYR A 99 6.05 5.54 7.86
CA TYR A 99 6.19 4.17 7.39
C TYR A 99 6.93 4.11 6.05
N LEU A 100 7.57 2.97 5.81
CA LEU A 100 8.03 2.58 4.47
C LEU A 100 7.05 1.55 3.87
N LEU A 101 6.97 1.50 2.55
CA LEU A 101 6.31 0.41 1.83
C LEU A 101 7.30 -0.12 0.80
N PHE A 102 7.62 -1.40 0.87
CA PHE A 102 8.44 -2.07 -0.13
C PHE A 102 7.56 -2.74 -1.17
N ASP A 103 7.57 -2.16 -2.38
CA ASP A 103 6.84 -2.67 -3.52
C ASP A 103 7.75 -3.55 -4.37
N ALA A 104 7.47 -4.86 -4.40
CA ALA A 104 8.23 -5.80 -5.20
C ALA A 104 7.94 -5.63 -6.70
N PRO A 105 8.92 -5.82 -7.59
CA PRO A 105 8.63 -5.91 -9.01
C PRO A 105 7.72 -7.10 -9.28
N VAL A 106 6.69 -6.84 -10.07
CA VAL A 106 5.52 -7.66 -10.39
C VAL A 106 5.80 -9.16 -10.48
N ALA A 107 5.07 -9.94 -9.70
CA ALA A 107 4.87 -11.37 -9.96
C ALA A 107 4.25 -11.55 -11.35
N GLY A 108 4.93 -12.29 -12.20
CA GLY A 108 4.57 -12.49 -13.61
C GLY A 108 5.74 -12.30 -14.57
N SER A 109 6.80 -11.63 -14.13
CA SER A 109 8.07 -11.56 -14.88
C SER A 109 8.96 -12.80 -14.71
N GLY A 110 8.50 -13.84 -13.99
CA GLY A 110 9.32 -15.01 -13.64
C GLY A 110 10.45 -14.72 -12.65
N GLN A 111 10.55 -13.50 -12.16
CA GLN A 111 11.50 -13.13 -11.12
C GLN A 111 10.77 -13.15 -9.78
N THR A 112 11.10 -14.15 -8.96
CA THR A 112 10.79 -14.10 -7.53
C THR A 112 11.46 -12.85 -6.97
N PHE A 113 10.71 -12.06 -6.23
CA PHE A 113 11.25 -10.99 -5.42
C PHE A 113 12.44 -11.55 -4.62
N ASP A 114 13.60 -10.94 -4.76
CA ASP A 114 14.80 -11.36 -4.03
C ASP A 114 14.68 -10.86 -2.59
N TRP A 115 13.97 -11.61 -1.78
CA TRP A 115 13.71 -11.31 -0.37
C TRP A 115 14.99 -11.12 0.42
N GLN A 116 16.08 -11.78 0.02
CA GLN A 116 17.39 -11.65 0.66
C GLN A 116 17.97 -10.25 0.56
N LYS A 117 17.60 -9.47 -0.46
CA LYS A 117 18.05 -8.08 -0.58
C LYS A 117 17.45 -7.13 0.44
N LEU A 118 16.25 -7.44 0.94
CA LEU A 118 15.64 -6.67 2.02
C LEU A 118 16.09 -7.14 3.41
N GLU A 119 16.41 -8.44 3.57
CA GLU A 119 16.84 -9.02 4.84
C GLU A 119 18.12 -8.39 5.41
N THR A 120 19.01 -7.92 4.54
CA THR A 120 20.27 -7.31 4.93
C THR A 120 20.15 -5.85 5.40
N GLN A 121 18.93 -5.26 5.36
CA GLN A 121 18.73 -3.86 5.73
C GLN A 121 18.13 -3.75 7.14
N ASN A 122 18.82 -3.01 8.02
CA ASN A 122 18.28 -2.65 9.34
C ASN A 122 17.21 -1.57 9.16
N PHE A 123 15.95 -1.98 9.05
CA PHE A 123 14.83 -1.06 8.99
C PHE A 123 14.59 -0.44 10.38
N THR A 124 14.73 0.87 10.47
CA THR A 124 14.45 1.61 11.71
C THR A 124 12.99 2.05 11.81
N LYS A 125 12.28 2.07 10.68
CA LYS A 125 10.86 2.44 10.59
C LYS A 125 9.98 1.20 10.40
N PRO A 126 8.74 1.19 10.92
CA PRO A 126 7.78 0.15 10.59
C PRO A 126 7.48 0.19 9.09
N PHE A 127 7.22 -0.98 8.50
CA PHE A 127 7.10 -1.07 7.05
C PHE A 127 5.99 -2.01 6.60
N PHE A 128 5.47 -1.70 5.42
CA PHE A 128 4.54 -2.51 4.66
C PHE A 128 5.27 -3.31 3.60
N ILE A 129 4.79 -4.50 3.30
CA ILE A 129 5.22 -5.28 2.12
C ILE A 129 4.10 -5.29 1.11
N ALA A 130 4.44 -4.96 -0.14
CA ALA A 130 3.55 -4.97 -1.30
C ALA A 130 4.23 -5.64 -2.50
N GLY A 131 3.49 -5.73 -3.60
CA GLY A 131 3.97 -6.26 -4.87
C GLY A 131 3.92 -7.79 -4.96
N GLY A 132 3.14 -8.30 -5.89
CA GLY A 132 3.04 -9.72 -6.17
C GLY A 132 2.50 -10.60 -5.04
N LEU A 133 1.96 -10.04 -3.96
CA LEU A 133 1.34 -10.81 -2.90
C LEU A 133 0.03 -11.45 -3.38
N THR A 134 -0.17 -12.70 -2.97
CA THR A 134 -1.36 -13.52 -3.22
C THR A 134 -1.72 -14.31 -1.96
N GLU A 135 -2.87 -14.97 -1.97
CA GLU A 135 -3.26 -15.89 -0.90
C GLU A 135 -2.24 -17.03 -0.68
N ASP A 136 -1.47 -17.40 -1.72
CA ASP A 136 -0.52 -18.51 -1.68
C ASP A 136 0.82 -18.14 -1.05
N ASN A 137 1.25 -16.87 -1.13
CA ASN A 137 2.58 -16.45 -0.70
C ASN A 137 2.60 -15.46 0.48
N VAL A 138 1.47 -14.86 0.84
CA VAL A 138 1.43 -13.81 1.87
C VAL A 138 1.86 -14.32 3.24
N ALA A 139 1.51 -15.56 3.61
CA ALA A 139 1.91 -16.14 4.89
C ALA A 139 3.44 -16.32 4.98
N ASP A 140 4.08 -16.71 3.88
CA ASP A 140 5.55 -16.81 3.80
C ASP A 140 6.21 -15.43 3.88
N ALA A 141 5.66 -14.44 3.20
CA ALA A 141 6.13 -13.06 3.28
C ALA A 141 6.06 -12.52 4.71
N ILE A 142 4.96 -12.76 5.42
CA ILE A 142 4.81 -12.34 6.82
C ILE A 142 5.82 -13.02 7.72
N ARG A 143 6.01 -14.34 7.58
CA ARG A 143 7.00 -15.10 8.37
C ARG A 143 8.43 -14.66 8.14
N PHE A 144 8.75 -14.28 6.90
CA PHE A 144 10.10 -13.88 6.52
C PHE A 144 10.43 -12.44 6.97
N PHE A 145 9.54 -11.51 6.67
CA PHE A 145 9.82 -10.08 6.86
C PHE A 145 9.34 -9.51 8.20
N HIS A 146 8.38 -10.14 8.87
CA HIS A 146 7.70 -9.60 10.03
C HIS A 146 7.22 -8.15 9.83
N PRO A 147 6.50 -7.84 8.72
CA PRO A 147 6.10 -6.49 8.41
C PRO A 147 5.05 -5.95 9.38
N TYR A 148 4.93 -4.63 9.46
CA TYR A 148 3.83 -3.99 10.17
C TYR A 148 2.48 -4.30 9.52
N ALA A 149 2.42 -4.26 8.19
CA ALA A 149 1.24 -4.61 7.40
C ALA A 149 1.63 -5.16 6.03
N VAL A 150 0.66 -5.73 5.32
CA VAL A 150 0.79 -6.16 3.92
C VAL A 150 -0.22 -5.44 3.05
N ASP A 151 0.16 -5.11 1.82
CA ASP A 151 -0.69 -4.48 0.83
C ASP A 151 -0.83 -5.38 -0.40
N VAL A 152 -2.07 -5.54 -0.89
CA VAL A 152 -2.38 -6.34 -2.06
C VAL A 152 -3.28 -5.61 -3.04
N SER A 153 -2.93 -5.68 -4.30
CA SER A 153 -3.77 -5.15 -5.37
C SER A 153 -4.16 -6.23 -6.37
N SER A 154 -3.30 -6.57 -7.32
CA SER A 154 -3.62 -7.54 -8.40
C SER A 154 -3.77 -8.98 -7.90
N GLY A 155 -3.13 -9.36 -6.81
CA GLY A 155 -3.20 -10.71 -6.25
C GLY A 155 -4.60 -11.15 -5.79
N VAL A 156 -5.51 -10.20 -5.60
CA VAL A 156 -6.91 -10.46 -5.27
C VAL A 156 -7.87 -10.05 -6.39
N GLU A 157 -7.38 -10.09 -7.64
CA GLU A 157 -8.19 -9.81 -8.84
C GLU A 157 -8.39 -11.07 -9.67
N THR A 158 -9.54 -11.14 -10.35
CA THR A 158 -9.82 -12.08 -11.43
C THR A 158 -10.18 -11.25 -12.67
N ASN A 159 -9.43 -11.44 -13.77
CA ASN A 159 -9.58 -10.63 -14.99
C ASN A 159 -9.50 -9.12 -14.77
N GLY A 160 -8.66 -8.68 -13.82
CA GLY A 160 -8.46 -7.26 -13.49
C GLY A 160 -9.55 -6.62 -12.64
N ILE A 161 -10.51 -7.39 -12.13
CA ILE A 161 -11.59 -6.97 -11.23
C ILE A 161 -11.36 -7.59 -9.86
N LYS A 162 -11.63 -6.84 -8.79
CA LYS A 162 -11.52 -7.34 -7.41
C LYS A 162 -12.45 -8.53 -7.19
N ASP A 163 -11.89 -9.63 -6.72
CA ASP A 163 -12.56 -10.89 -6.45
C ASP A 163 -12.80 -11.04 -4.95
N GLN A 164 -14.06 -11.13 -4.56
CA GLN A 164 -14.45 -11.18 -3.14
C GLN A 164 -13.91 -12.41 -2.42
N GLU A 165 -13.90 -13.57 -3.07
CA GLU A 165 -13.38 -14.81 -2.48
C GLU A 165 -11.86 -14.76 -2.29
N LYS A 166 -11.13 -14.22 -3.28
CA LYS A 166 -9.68 -14.00 -3.14
C LYS A 166 -9.35 -13.01 -2.03
N ILE A 167 -10.10 -11.92 -1.92
CA ILE A 167 -9.94 -10.95 -0.84
C ILE A 167 -10.13 -11.63 0.52
N LYS A 168 -11.20 -12.42 0.67
CA LYS A 168 -11.51 -13.13 1.90
C LYS A 168 -10.38 -14.10 2.27
N ARG A 169 -9.98 -14.98 1.35
CA ARG A 169 -8.88 -15.94 1.57
C ARG A 169 -7.56 -15.25 1.88
N PHE A 170 -7.23 -14.16 1.17
CA PHE A 170 -6.03 -13.39 1.46
C PHE A 170 -6.02 -12.86 2.89
N ILE A 171 -7.11 -12.22 3.33
CA ILE A 171 -7.21 -11.66 4.69
C ILE A 171 -7.19 -12.77 5.75
N GLU A 172 -7.84 -13.91 5.50
CA GLU A 172 -7.77 -15.08 6.38
C GLU A 172 -6.32 -15.57 6.55
N ARG A 173 -5.56 -15.65 5.45
CA ARG A 173 -4.14 -16.00 5.49
C ARG A 173 -3.30 -15.01 6.30
N VAL A 174 -3.57 -13.72 6.14
CA VAL A 174 -2.86 -12.66 6.90
C VAL A 174 -3.16 -12.75 8.39
N LYS A 175 -4.43 -12.92 8.77
CA LYS A 175 -4.85 -12.84 10.18
C LYS A 175 -4.64 -14.13 10.97
N HIS A 176 -4.64 -15.26 10.30
CA HIS A 176 -4.56 -16.56 10.95
C HIS A 176 -3.29 -17.36 10.61
N GLY A 177 -2.48 -16.90 9.67
CA GLY A 177 -1.22 -17.54 9.30
C GLY A 177 -1.37 -18.97 8.73
N ILE A 178 -2.57 -19.29 8.23
CA ILE A 178 -2.94 -20.66 7.81
C ILE A 178 -2.89 -20.77 6.29
#